data_7da314a998938071977bf112d63fc438
#
_entry.id   7da314a998938071977bf112d63fc438
#
_cell.length_a   1.000
_cell.length_b   1.000
_cell.length_c   1.000
_cell.angle_alpha   90.00
_cell.angle_beta   90.00
_cell.angle_gamma   90.00
#
_symmetry.space_group_name_H-M   'P 1'
#
loop_
_entity.id
_entity.type
_entity.pdbx_description
1 polymer ?
#
loop_
_entity_poly.entity_id
_entity_poly.type
_entity_poly.pdbx_seq_one_letter_code
_entity_poly.pdbx_strand_id
1 'polypeptide(L)'
;MSDWLILVENLSDIGQAETPHKVMRIADYLSNPKLFVGRRPYVLNLARSYGYQSEGYYASLLAEARGHRVSPSVLTMKELSQKALYAHALPDLNARLREARSKGAETVERMFVAFSRTPEQGYERLAREASDWFRTPALEIEFDTKAPFEISRIKPVPPHKLKDERRAFFLDALATYTAGRIKAEKSRTPAKWSLAILMDDKEKTPPSSHASMKRFASVADKMGIEVEVIDPSDLTSLSEFDALFIRATTSIDNYTYRFARRAEQEGMPVIDDTTSMIRCTNKVYLKEILENANVPIPPTEILDEKTPLAGVMERLGSPVILKTPDGSFGAHMVKAHTLEELQAGAKEIFKETALVIAQSFVPTAFDWRVGVLGGEPIYACQYEMARGHWQIVKHGKDGKMTEGDHKTFAIEDVPADVVDVAVRAARLIGDGLYGVDLKDTGNGVVVIEINDNPSMDYDVEGQVLKDELWRKILTWFSNRLEKRLGFQA
;
A
#
# COMPACT_ATOMS: atom_id res chain seq x y z
N MET A 1 -0.83 -8.03 25.49
CA MET A 1 0.34 -7.13 25.60
C MET A 1 1.18 -7.38 24.38
N SER A 2 1.41 -6.38 23.55
CA SER A 2 2.52 -6.48 22.60
C SER A 2 3.79 -6.57 23.44
N ASP A 3 4.45 -7.71 23.40
CA ASP A 3 5.64 -7.95 24.20
C ASP A 3 6.82 -7.22 23.57
N TRP A 4 7.01 -5.96 23.93
CA TRP A 4 8.23 -5.24 23.56
C TRP A 4 9.42 -5.87 24.27
N LEU A 5 10.46 -6.16 23.51
CA LEU A 5 11.75 -6.62 23.99
C LEU A 5 12.82 -5.59 23.61
N ILE A 6 13.41 -4.98 24.59
CA ILE A 6 14.49 -4.02 24.39
C ILE A 6 15.82 -4.74 24.54
N LEU A 7 16.61 -4.76 23.46
CA LEU A 7 17.93 -5.37 23.46
C LEU A 7 19.01 -4.30 23.60
N VAL A 8 19.92 -4.49 24.54
CA VAL A 8 21.06 -3.62 24.83
C VAL A 8 22.34 -4.42 24.97
N GLU A 9 23.51 -3.84 24.69
CA GLU A 9 24.79 -4.52 24.98
C GLU A 9 25.06 -4.57 26.47
N ASN A 10 24.79 -3.46 27.19
CA ASN A 10 24.90 -3.40 28.64
C ASN A 10 23.59 -2.89 29.27
N LEU A 11 23.19 -3.46 30.40
CA LEU A 11 22.00 -3.02 31.13
C LEU A 11 22.10 -1.60 31.67
N SER A 12 23.30 -1.00 31.67
CA SER A 12 23.50 0.42 31.97
C SER A 12 23.16 1.36 30.82
N ASP A 13 22.99 0.84 29.60
CA ASP A 13 22.63 1.67 28.44
C ASP A 13 21.15 2.11 28.54
N ILE A 14 20.26 1.18 28.87
CA ILE A 14 18.89 1.45 29.34
C ILE A 14 18.58 0.41 30.42
N GLY A 15 18.31 0.88 31.62
CA GLY A 15 17.97 0.05 32.75
C GLY A 15 16.51 -0.37 32.78
N GLN A 16 16.21 -1.49 33.44
CA GLN A 16 14.83 -1.96 33.56
C GLN A 16 13.91 -0.93 34.28
N ALA A 17 14.45 -0.04 35.10
CA ALA A 17 13.69 1.01 35.75
C ALA A 17 13.27 2.18 34.83
N GLU A 18 13.88 2.30 33.65
CA GLU A 18 13.61 3.38 32.68
C GLU A 18 12.50 2.99 31.69
N THR A 19 11.98 1.77 31.71
CA THR A 19 10.94 1.29 30.80
C THR A 19 10.12 0.19 31.47
N PRO A 20 8.80 0.10 31.20
CA PRO A 20 7.96 -1.00 31.67
C PRO A 20 8.21 -2.31 30.88
N HIS A 21 8.97 -2.26 29.78
CA HIS A 21 9.19 -3.39 28.89
C HIS A 21 10.41 -4.20 29.31
N LYS A 22 10.46 -5.48 28.87
CA LYS A 22 11.59 -6.36 29.18
C LYS A 22 12.87 -5.85 28.53
N VAL A 23 13.88 -5.55 29.32
CA VAL A 23 15.24 -5.23 28.87
C VAL A 23 16.10 -6.49 28.98
N MET A 24 16.88 -6.78 27.95
CA MET A 24 17.74 -7.96 27.88
C MET A 24 19.06 -7.63 27.20
N ARG A 25 20.14 -8.26 27.63
CA ARG A 25 21.42 -8.14 26.93
C ARG A 25 21.36 -8.85 25.58
N ILE A 26 21.99 -8.25 24.56
CA ILE A 26 22.11 -8.86 23.24
C ILE A 26 22.78 -10.24 23.33
N ALA A 27 23.85 -10.38 24.10
CA ALA A 27 24.54 -11.65 24.27
C ALA A 27 23.61 -12.76 24.78
N ASP A 28 22.70 -12.45 25.73
CA ASP A 28 21.73 -13.41 26.28
C ASP A 28 20.66 -13.76 25.23
N TYR A 29 20.26 -12.80 24.41
CA TYR A 29 19.33 -13.03 23.31
C TYR A 29 19.95 -13.90 22.21
N LEU A 30 21.20 -13.64 21.83
CA LEU A 30 21.92 -14.38 20.78
C LEU A 30 22.14 -15.85 21.20
N SER A 31 22.57 -16.09 22.44
CA SER A 31 22.91 -17.42 22.96
C SER A 31 21.72 -18.33 23.25
N ASN A 32 20.49 -17.79 23.26
CA ASN A 32 19.28 -18.55 23.62
C ASN A 32 18.26 -18.61 22.46
N PRO A 33 18.47 -19.46 21.43
CA PRO A 33 17.61 -19.51 20.25
C PRO A 33 16.15 -19.93 20.54
N LYS A 34 15.91 -20.60 21.67
CA LYS A 34 14.57 -21.07 22.06
C LYS A 34 13.81 -20.13 22.98
N LEU A 35 14.36 -18.96 23.30
CA LEU A 35 13.85 -18.07 24.34
C LEU A 35 12.41 -17.58 24.10
N PHE A 36 11.99 -17.43 22.87
CA PHE A 36 10.66 -16.93 22.47
C PHE A 36 9.93 -17.87 21.51
N VAL A 37 10.18 -19.17 21.58
CA VAL A 37 9.46 -20.15 20.76
C VAL A 37 7.94 -19.99 20.98
N GLY A 38 7.19 -19.79 19.90
CA GLY A 38 5.74 -19.57 19.93
C GLY A 38 5.31 -18.16 20.32
N ARG A 39 6.25 -17.23 20.53
CA ARG A 39 5.98 -15.80 20.76
C ARG A 39 6.74 -14.96 19.75
N ARG A 40 6.20 -13.79 19.42
CA ARG A 40 6.82 -12.84 18.47
C ARG A 40 6.93 -11.46 19.10
N PRO A 41 7.93 -11.26 19.99
CA PRO A 41 8.13 -9.96 20.58
C PRO A 41 8.51 -8.92 19.52
N TYR A 42 8.13 -7.69 19.79
CA TYR A 42 8.71 -6.53 19.12
C TYR A 42 10.09 -6.27 19.68
N VAL A 43 11.11 -6.38 18.86
CA VAL A 43 12.50 -6.19 19.26
C VAL A 43 12.93 -4.75 18.92
N LEU A 44 13.19 -3.95 19.93
CA LEU A 44 13.92 -2.70 19.80
C LEU A 44 15.39 -2.98 20.05
N ASN A 45 16.18 -2.95 19.00
CA ASN A 45 17.61 -3.17 19.07
C ASN A 45 18.32 -1.83 19.34
N LEU A 46 18.70 -1.62 20.60
CA LEU A 46 19.38 -0.43 21.09
C LEU A 46 20.89 -0.67 21.28
N ALA A 47 21.50 -1.39 20.34
CA ALA A 47 22.92 -1.68 20.36
C ALA A 47 23.81 -0.44 20.31
N ARG A 48 25.03 -0.57 20.77
CA ARG A 48 26.06 0.47 20.69
C ARG A 48 26.62 0.65 19.29
N SER A 49 26.49 -0.40 18.44
CA SER A 49 26.93 -0.39 17.04
C SER A 49 25.98 -1.20 16.17
N TYR A 50 25.69 -0.68 14.98
CA TYR A 50 24.96 -1.37 13.91
C TYR A 50 25.85 -1.72 12.72
N GLY A 51 27.17 -1.63 12.91
CA GLY A 51 28.15 -1.98 11.87
C GLY A 51 28.09 -3.47 11.50
N TYR A 52 28.46 -3.79 10.28
CA TYR A 52 28.51 -5.19 9.82
C TYR A 52 29.29 -6.07 10.81
N GLN A 53 28.75 -7.22 11.15
CA GLN A 53 29.28 -8.18 12.12
C GLN A 53 29.36 -7.69 13.59
N SER A 54 28.76 -6.54 13.94
CA SER A 54 28.61 -6.13 15.34
C SER A 54 27.54 -6.95 16.06
N GLU A 55 27.51 -6.89 17.40
CA GLU A 55 26.43 -7.51 18.20
C GLU A 55 25.06 -6.99 17.78
N GLY A 56 24.92 -5.68 17.51
CA GLY A 56 23.67 -5.10 17.03
C GLY A 56 23.25 -5.61 15.66
N TYR A 57 24.20 -5.80 14.75
CA TYR A 57 23.93 -6.43 13.46
C TYR A 57 23.35 -7.83 13.62
N TYR A 58 24.02 -8.67 14.44
CA TYR A 58 23.58 -10.05 14.68
C TYR A 58 22.25 -10.10 15.47
N ALA A 59 22.01 -9.15 16.36
CA ALA A 59 20.74 -9.08 17.08
C ALA A 59 19.56 -8.92 16.13
N SER A 60 19.65 -8.00 15.16
CA SER A 60 18.59 -7.85 14.17
C SER A 60 18.53 -9.02 13.19
N LEU A 61 19.65 -9.52 12.70
CA LEU A 61 19.69 -10.66 11.79
C LEU A 61 19.02 -11.90 12.39
N LEU A 62 19.32 -12.22 13.65
CA LEU A 62 18.73 -13.37 14.32
C LEU A 62 17.27 -13.11 14.77
N ALA A 63 16.90 -11.86 15.03
CA ALA A 63 15.50 -11.50 15.25
C ALA A 63 14.66 -11.78 13.99
N GLU A 64 15.14 -11.33 12.83
CA GLU A 64 14.49 -11.62 11.54
C GLU A 64 14.41 -13.13 11.27
N ALA A 65 15.51 -13.87 11.47
CA ALA A 65 15.55 -15.31 11.27
C ALA A 65 14.59 -16.09 12.24
N ARG A 66 14.31 -15.53 13.43
CA ARG A 66 13.36 -16.07 14.41
C ARG A 66 11.91 -15.63 14.14
N GLY A 67 11.68 -14.84 13.09
CA GLY A 67 10.38 -14.26 12.77
C GLY A 67 9.92 -13.20 13.75
N HIS A 68 10.83 -12.62 14.55
CA HIS A 68 10.53 -11.47 15.39
C HIS A 68 10.57 -10.20 14.56
N ARG A 69 9.75 -9.24 14.91
CA ARG A 69 9.82 -7.91 14.31
C ARG A 69 10.93 -7.13 15.01
N VAL A 70 11.79 -6.47 14.24
CA VAL A 70 12.94 -5.77 14.80
C VAL A 70 13.13 -4.40 14.19
N SER A 71 13.50 -3.43 15.01
CA SER A 71 13.93 -2.10 14.61
C SER A 71 15.28 -1.77 15.27
N PRO A 72 16.28 -1.36 14.45
CA PRO A 72 16.33 -1.33 12.99
C PRO A 72 16.45 -2.75 12.40
N SER A 73 15.95 -2.92 11.17
CA SER A 73 16.19 -4.12 10.37
C SER A 73 17.62 -4.15 9.83
N VAL A 74 18.10 -5.32 9.41
CA VAL A 74 19.43 -5.45 8.76
C VAL A 74 19.49 -4.60 7.48
N LEU A 75 18.38 -4.53 6.72
CA LEU A 75 18.31 -3.68 5.53
C LEU A 75 18.49 -2.20 5.88
N THR A 76 17.78 -1.69 6.87
CA THR A 76 17.92 -0.30 7.34
C THR A 76 19.34 0.01 7.82
N MET A 77 19.97 -0.93 8.56
CA MET A 77 21.37 -0.77 8.97
C MET A 77 22.30 -0.64 7.76
N LYS A 78 22.08 -1.47 6.73
CA LYS A 78 22.88 -1.45 5.51
C LYS A 78 22.67 -0.17 4.73
N GLU A 79 21.45 0.29 4.56
CA GLU A 79 21.13 1.56 3.90
C GLU A 79 21.81 2.74 4.60
N LEU A 80 21.68 2.85 5.91
CA LEU A 80 22.28 3.95 6.69
C LEU A 80 23.82 3.88 6.76
N SER A 81 24.43 2.76 6.38
CA SER A 81 25.89 2.62 6.39
C SER A 81 26.61 3.45 5.31
N GLN A 82 25.92 3.79 4.20
CA GLN A 82 26.51 4.49 3.06
C GLN A 82 25.50 5.43 2.40
N LYS A 83 25.86 6.71 2.22
CA LYS A 83 25.00 7.73 1.59
C LYS A 83 24.44 7.30 0.22
N ALA A 84 25.23 6.60 -0.57
CA ALA A 84 24.81 6.12 -1.89
C ALA A 84 23.61 5.16 -1.83
N LEU A 85 23.45 4.39 -0.74
CA LEU A 85 22.35 3.44 -0.59
C LEU A 85 21.02 4.12 -0.23
N TYR A 86 21.05 5.29 0.38
CA TYR A 86 19.85 6.07 0.70
C TYR A 86 19.70 7.36 -0.13
N ALA A 87 20.50 7.53 -1.18
CA ALA A 87 20.43 8.71 -2.03
C ALA A 87 19.04 8.94 -2.65
N HIS A 88 18.30 7.87 -2.91
CA HIS A 88 16.95 7.91 -3.43
C HIS A 88 15.90 8.53 -2.47
N ALA A 89 16.17 8.54 -1.15
CA ALA A 89 15.32 9.19 -0.16
C ALA A 89 15.57 10.69 -0.03
N LEU A 90 16.76 11.16 -0.46
CA LEU A 90 17.17 12.55 -0.25
C LEU A 90 16.28 13.60 -0.95
N PRO A 91 15.74 13.38 -2.16
CA PRO A 91 14.84 14.36 -2.78
C PRO A 91 13.62 14.68 -1.93
N ASP A 92 12.94 13.65 -1.39
CA ASP A 92 11.75 13.81 -0.55
C ASP A 92 12.11 14.50 0.78
N LEU A 93 13.17 14.03 1.43
CA LEU A 93 13.64 14.61 2.68
C LEU A 93 14.11 16.06 2.53
N ASN A 94 14.79 16.40 1.44
CA ASN A 94 15.20 17.78 1.15
C ASN A 94 13.99 18.66 0.82
N ALA A 95 12.92 18.11 0.23
CA ALA A 95 11.67 18.85 0.04
C ALA A 95 11.05 19.23 1.40
N ARG A 96 11.03 18.30 2.37
CA ARG A 96 10.56 18.58 3.74
C ARG A 96 11.46 19.58 4.49
N LEU A 97 12.77 19.50 4.28
CA LEU A 97 13.72 20.45 4.83
C LEU A 97 13.43 21.87 4.32
N ARG A 98 13.24 22.02 3.00
CA ARG A 98 12.88 23.31 2.40
C ARG A 98 11.54 23.83 2.91
N GLU A 99 10.54 22.96 3.05
CA GLU A 99 9.23 23.31 3.63
C GLU A 99 9.38 23.84 5.07
N ALA A 100 10.12 23.14 5.93
CA ALA A 100 10.34 23.57 7.31
C ALA A 100 10.99 24.96 7.36
N ARG A 101 12.04 25.20 6.60
CA ARG A 101 12.74 26.48 6.53
C ARG A 101 11.88 27.62 5.96
N SER A 102 11.08 27.33 4.93
CA SER A 102 10.16 28.35 4.37
C SER A 102 9.07 28.76 5.35
N LYS A 103 8.77 27.91 6.34
CA LYS A 103 7.83 28.20 7.44
C LYS A 103 8.49 28.84 8.67
N GLY A 104 9.78 29.17 8.58
CA GLY A 104 10.51 29.89 9.63
C GLY A 104 11.16 28.99 10.69
N ALA A 105 11.36 27.69 10.41
CA ALA A 105 12.15 26.85 11.29
C ALA A 105 13.59 27.37 11.42
N GLU A 106 14.10 27.42 12.64
CA GLU A 106 15.46 27.89 12.93
C GLU A 106 16.50 27.04 12.20
N THR A 107 17.54 27.69 11.68
CA THR A 107 18.61 26.97 10.98
C THR A 107 19.49 26.24 12.00
N VAL A 108 19.46 24.91 11.94
CA VAL A 108 20.31 24.04 12.77
C VAL A 108 21.30 23.27 11.87
N GLU A 109 22.47 22.98 12.41
CA GLU A 109 23.48 22.17 11.71
C GLU A 109 23.17 20.68 11.79
N ARG A 110 22.47 20.27 12.85
CA ARG A 110 22.11 18.87 13.12
C ARG A 110 20.73 18.81 13.76
N MET A 111 19.97 17.83 13.35
CA MET A 111 18.67 17.49 13.93
C MET A 111 18.73 16.09 14.54
N PHE A 112 18.23 15.96 15.76
CA PHE A 112 18.07 14.69 16.44
C PHE A 112 16.64 14.17 16.23
N VAL A 113 16.50 12.91 15.89
CA VAL A 113 15.20 12.23 15.73
C VAL A 113 15.17 11.00 16.63
N ALA A 114 14.12 10.82 17.41
CA ALA A 114 13.85 9.62 18.17
C ALA A 114 12.39 9.20 17.95
N PHE A 115 12.16 7.97 17.44
CA PHE A 115 10.81 7.42 17.20
C PHE A 115 9.87 8.42 16.51
N SER A 116 10.29 8.98 15.38
CA SER A 116 9.55 9.96 14.56
C SER A 116 9.37 11.34 15.19
N ARG A 117 9.93 11.60 16.37
CA ARG A 117 9.87 12.89 17.08
C ARG A 117 11.23 13.58 17.06
N THR A 118 11.22 14.90 17.15
CA THR A 118 12.43 15.74 17.23
C THR A 118 12.24 16.85 18.27
N PRO A 119 13.28 17.24 19.01
CA PRO A 119 13.22 18.42 19.87
C PRO A 119 13.33 19.74 19.08
N GLU A 120 13.82 19.72 17.84
CA GLU A 120 13.99 20.91 17.00
C GLU A 120 12.64 21.35 16.42
N GLN A 121 12.15 22.52 16.86
CA GLN A 121 10.85 23.07 16.48
C GLN A 121 10.77 23.37 14.97
N GLY A 122 9.63 23.02 14.37
CA GLY A 122 9.35 23.23 12.95
C GLY A 122 9.85 22.12 12.03
N TYR A 123 10.60 21.13 12.57
CA TYR A 123 11.12 20.00 11.82
C TYR A 123 10.34 18.70 12.02
N GLU A 124 9.17 18.74 12.66
CA GLU A 124 8.40 17.52 13.01
C GLU A 124 7.99 16.70 11.79
N ARG A 125 7.72 17.36 10.66
CA ARG A 125 7.39 16.66 9.39
C ARG A 125 8.62 15.98 8.79
N LEU A 126 9.78 16.65 8.85
CA LEU A 126 11.03 16.05 8.38
C LEU A 126 11.43 14.86 9.26
N ALA A 127 11.26 14.98 10.58
CA ALA A 127 11.55 13.88 11.52
C ALA A 127 10.68 12.66 11.24
N ARG A 128 9.39 12.85 10.99
CA ARG A 128 8.48 11.76 10.58
C ARG A 128 8.91 11.14 9.26
N GLU A 129 9.11 11.94 8.22
CA GLU A 129 9.53 11.45 6.91
C GLU A 129 10.85 10.67 6.98
N ALA A 130 11.83 11.16 7.75
CA ALA A 130 13.10 10.45 7.96
C ALA A 130 12.92 9.11 8.70
N SER A 131 12.01 9.05 9.68
CA SER A 131 11.68 7.81 10.37
C SER A 131 10.87 6.84 9.50
N ASP A 132 10.07 7.35 8.59
CA ASP A 132 9.36 6.55 7.59
C ASP A 132 10.33 5.90 6.60
N TRP A 133 11.39 6.61 6.21
CA TRP A 133 12.45 6.06 5.37
C TRP A 133 13.37 5.10 6.12
N PHE A 134 13.78 5.47 7.34
CA PHE A 134 14.80 4.75 8.10
C PHE A 134 14.28 4.39 9.47
N ARG A 135 13.74 3.21 9.61
CA ARG A 135 13.25 2.71 10.89
C ARG A 135 14.38 2.34 11.81
N THR A 136 14.79 3.31 12.59
CA THR A 136 15.74 3.12 13.67
C THR A 136 15.30 3.91 14.88
N PRO A 137 15.58 3.43 16.10
CA PRO A 137 15.17 4.10 17.33
C PRO A 137 15.60 5.55 17.43
N ALA A 138 16.80 5.88 16.92
CA ALA A 138 17.25 7.26 16.85
C ALA A 138 18.16 7.52 15.65
N LEU A 139 18.02 8.73 15.07
CA LEU A 139 18.79 9.26 13.96
C LEU A 139 19.39 10.63 14.32
N GLU A 140 20.54 10.93 13.75
CA GLU A 140 21.05 12.29 13.60
C GLU A 140 21.11 12.64 12.11
N ILE A 141 20.51 13.75 11.73
CA ILE A 141 20.52 14.29 10.37
C ILE A 141 21.41 15.53 10.39
N GLU A 142 22.47 15.50 9.58
CA GLU A 142 23.42 16.62 9.41
C GLU A 142 23.04 17.40 8.15
N PHE A 143 23.07 18.72 8.24
CA PHE A 143 22.74 19.62 7.14
C PHE A 143 23.99 20.32 6.63
N ASP A 144 24.02 20.62 5.34
CA ASP A 144 25.06 21.47 4.76
C ASP A 144 24.92 22.89 5.30
N THR A 145 26.06 23.49 5.67
CA THR A 145 26.14 24.88 6.15
C THR A 145 26.19 25.91 5.02
N LYS A 146 26.38 25.46 3.78
CA LYS A 146 26.44 26.27 2.56
C LYS A 146 25.26 25.95 1.65
N ALA A 147 24.82 26.96 0.87
CA ALA A 147 23.81 26.74 -0.16
C ALA A 147 24.23 25.56 -1.09
N PRO A 148 23.29 24.65 -1.43
CA PRO A 148 21.82 24.72 -1.29
C PRO A 148 21.23 24.31 0.06
N PHE A 149 22.02 24.11 1.11
CA PHE A 149 21.56 23.73 2.45
C PHE A 149 20.77 22.43 2.49
N GLU A 150 21.27 21.40 1.91
CA GLU A 150 20.67 20.09 1.83
C GLU A 150 21.14 19.15 2.95
N ILE A 151 20.53 17.96 3.01
CA ILE A 151 20.96 16.92 3.94
C ILE A 151 22.29 16.36 3.48
N SER A 152 23.31 16.56 4.30
CA SER A 152 24.66 16.05 4.03
C SER A 152 24.82 14.60 4.46
N ARG A 153 24.24 14.22 5.61
CA ARG A 153 24.37 12.89 6.18
C ARG A 153 23.19 12.51 7.08
N ILE A 154 22.85 11.22 7.07
CA ILE A 154 21.92 10.60 8.01
C ILE A 154 22.65 9.42 8.67
N LYS A 155 22.60 9.34 9.98
CA LYS A 155 23.25 8.24 10.72
C LYS A 155 22.43 7.82 11.95
N PRO A 156 22.44 6.54 12.33
CA PRO A 156 21.82 6.09 13.56
C PRO A 156 22.60 6.60 14.78
N VAL A 157 21.88 6.92 15.85
CA VAL A 157 22.47 7.36 17.11
C VAL A 157 22.27 6.29 18.17
N PRO A 158 23.33 5.64 18.64
CA PRO A 158 23.23 4.67 19.73
C PRO A 158 22.81 5.32 21.05
N PRO A 159 21.83 4.78 21.80
CA PRO A 159 21.30 5.42 22.98
C PRO A 159 22.34 5.68 24.10
N HIS A 160 23.36 4.83 24.22
CA HIS A 160 24.43 5.02 25.22
C HIS A 160 25.24 6.33 25.04
N LYS A 161 25.19 6.94 23.84
CA LYS A 161 25.83 8.23 23.55
C LYS A 161 24.97 9.43 23.91
N LEU A 162 23.69 9.18 24.21
CA LEU A 162 22.78 10.25 24.59
C LEU A 162 23.01 10.67 26.04
N LYS A 163 23.06 11.98 26.27
CA LYS A 163 23.25 12.59 27.60
C LYS A 163 22.15 13.61 27.85
N ASP A 164 21.93 13.92 29.11
CA ASP A 164 21.09 14.99 29.60
C ASP A 164 19.73 15.09 28.88
N GLU A 165 19.41 16.23 28.33
CA GLU A 165 18.14 16.53 27.68
C GLU A 165 17.83 15.59 26.49
N ARG A 166 18.84 15.23 25.69
CA ARG A 166 18.64 14.29 24.57
C ARG A 166 18.30 12.88 25.06
N ARG A 167 18.87 12.46 26.19
CA ARG A 167 18.52 11.18 26.81
C ARG A 167 17.09 11.20 27.36
N ALA A 168 16.74 12.27 28.07
CA ALA A 168 15.37 12.44 28.58
C ALA A 168 14.34 12.45 27.44
N PHE A 169 14.62 13.18 26.37
CA PHE A 169 13.76 13.20 25.17
C PHE A 169 13.64 11.82 24.52
N PHE A 170 14.75 11.09 24.40
CA PHE A 170 14.73 9.72 23.84
C PHE A 170 13.86 8.79 24.67
N LEU A 171 13.96 8.82 26.00
CA LEU A 171 13.17 7.97 26.91
C LEU A 171 11.68 8.32 26.85
N ASP A 172 11.34 9.62 26.77
CA ASP A 172 9.95 10.06 26.59
C ASP A 172 9.39 9.63 25.23
N ALA A 173 10.19 9.74 24.17
CA ALA A 173 9.81 9.28 22.83
C ALA A 173 9.65 7.75 22.80
N LEU A 174 10.54 6.98 23.45
CA LEU A 174 10.44 5.53 23.61
C LEU A 174 9.15 5.15 24.35
N ALA A 175 8.87 5.82 25.48
CA ALA A 175 7.65 5.55 26.24
C ALA A 175 6.39 5.83 25.43
N THR A 176 6.35 6.95 24.69
CA THR A 176 5.24 7.31 23.80
C THR A 176 5.07 6.28 22.68
N TYR A 177 6.16 5.89 22.02
CA TYR A 177 6.17 4.93 20.92
C TYR A 177 5.66 3.55 21.36
N THR A 178 6.06 3.10 22.53
CA THR A 178 5.69 1.78 23.07
C THR A 178 4.35 1.77 23.80
N ALA A 179 3.83 2.93 24.23
CA ALA A 179 2.53 3.07 24.90
C ALA A 179 1.33 3.00 23.94
N GLY A 180 1.52 3.26 22.65
CA GLY A 180 0.45 3.37 21.65
C GLY A 180 -0.43 2.14 21.47
N ARG A 181 -0.17 1.03 22.18
CA ARG A 181 -0.87 -0.25 22.07
C ARG A 181 -1.23 -0.96 23.38
N ILE A 182 -1.44 -0.22 24.45
CA ILE A 182 -2.07 -0.83 25.64
C ILE A 182 -3.58 -0.89 25.40
N LYS A 183 -4.05 -1.76 24.50
CA LYS A 183 -5.45 -2.22 24.53
C LYS A 183 -5.56 -3.31 25.56
N ALA A 184 -6.51 -3.12 26.51
CA ALA A 184 -6.81 -4.06 27.60
C ALA A 184 -6.94 -5.50 27.08
N GLU A 185 -6.22 -6.42 27.71
CA GLU A 185 -6.29 -7.86 27.46
C GLU A 185 -7.73 -8.35 27.60
N LYS A 186 -8.29 -8.83 26.47
CA LYS A 186 -9.23 -9.95 26.56
C LYS A 186 -8.38 -11.22 26.52
N SER A 187 -8.52 -12.06 27.53
CA SER A 187 -7.93 -13.39 27.63
C SER A 187 -8.21 -14.21 26.37
N ARG A 188 -7.31 -14.20 25.40
CA ARG A 188 -7.37 -14.96 24.16
C ARG A 188 -6.00 -15.51 23.82
N THR A 189 -5.97 -16.68 23.19
CA THR A 189 -4.77 -17.22 22.57
C THR A 189 -4.12 -16.13 21.71
N PRO A 190 -2.81 -15.87 21.83
CA PRO A 190 -2.14 -14.86 21.02
C PRO A 190 -2.43 -15.09 19.53
N ALA A 191 -2.79 -14.05 18.81
CA ALA A 191 -3.00 -14.13 17.37
C ALA A 191 -1.70 -14.60 16.69
N LYS A 192 -1.84 -15.47 15.68
CA LYS A 192 -0.69 -15.94 14.90
C LYS A 192 -0.10 -14.83 14.05
N TRP A 193 -0.96 -13.96 13.50
CA TRP A 193 -0.62 -12.86 12.62
C TRP A 193 -1.38 -11.60 12.99
N SER A 194 -0.84 -10.44 12.61
CA SER A 194 -1.54 -9.17 12.68
C SER A 194 -1.60 -8.52 11.30
N LEU A 195 -2.78 -8.05 10.92
CA LEU A 195 -3.08 -7.43 9.63
C LEU A 195 -3.58 -6.00 9.83
N ALA A 196 -2.91 -5.03 9.21
CA ALA A 196 -3.43 -3.67 9.09
C ALA A 196 -4.42 -3.57 7.94
N ILE A 197 -5.55 -2.91 8.15
CA ILE A 197 -6.45 -2.46 7.07
C ILE A 197 -6.33 -0.95 6.98
N LEU A 198 -5.81 -0.44 5.85
CA LEU A 198 -5.77 1.00 5.62
C LEU A 198 -7.10 1.48 5.08
N MET A 199 -7.78 2.36 5.83
CA MET A 199 -9.01 3.04 5.41
C MET A 199 -8.87 4.55 5.61
N ASP A 200 -9.64 5.33 4.84
CA ASP A 200 -9.74 6.79 5.04
C ASP A 200 -11.21 7.18 5.25
N ASP A 201 -11.55 7.58 6.45
CA ASP A 201 -12.91 8.01 6.82
C ASP A 201 -13.40 9.26 6.06
N LYS A 202 -12.51 9.93 5.34
CA LYS A 202 -12.86 11.10 4.51
C LYS A 202 -13.32 10.72 3.12
N GLU A 203 -13.08 9.48 2.69
CA GLU A 203 -13.56 9.00 1.39
C GLU A 203 -15.08 8.85 1.39
N LYS A 204 -15.72 9.40 0.36
CA LYS A 204 -17.16 9.29 0.19
C LYS A 204 -17.60 7.92 -0.34
N THR A 205 -16.73 7.30 -1.13
CA THR A 205 -16.94 6.01 -1.80
C THR A 205 -15.71 5.12 -1.62
N PRO A 206 -15.46 4.63 -0.40
CA PRO A 206 -14.33 3.74 -0.17
C PRO A 206 -14.54 2.40 -0.88
N PRO A 207 -13.46 1.68 -1.24
CA PRO A 207 -13.55 0.36 -1.90
C PRO A 207 -14.27 -0.71 -1.08
N SER A 208 -14.42 -0.50 0.22
CA SER A 208 -15.20 -1.35 1.13
C SER A 208 -15.83 -0.54 2.24
N SER A 209 -17.06 -0.89 2.61
CA SER A 209 -17.73 -0.30 3.75
C SER A 209 -17.12 -0.74 5.07
N HIS A 210 -17.25 0.10 6.11
CA HIS A 210 -16.86 -0.27 7.48
C HIS A 210 -17.56 -1.53 7.98
N ALA A 211 -18.81 -1.75 7.57
CA ALA A 211 -19.58 -2.94 7.93
C ALA A 211 -18.92 -4.21 7.36
N SER A 212 -18.51 -4.16 6.09
CA SER A 212 -17.79 -5.26 5.42
C SER A 212 -16.44 -5.52 6.07
N MET A 213 -15.67 -4.48 6.42
CA MET A 213 -14.38 -4.64 7.09
C MET A 213 -14.52 -5.14 8.53
N LYS A 214 -15.57 -4.77 9.24
CA LYS A 214 -15.91 -5.35 10.56
C LYS A 214 -16.21 -6.86 10.45
N ARG A 215 -16.92 -7.28 9.39
CA ARG A 215 -17.16 -8.69 9.10
C ARG A 215 -15.86 -9.43 8.77
N PHE A 216 -15.02 -8.85 7.92
CA PHE A 216 -13.68 -9.35 7.61
C PHE A 216 -12.87 -9.59 8.88
N ALA A 217 -12.80 -8.60 9.79
CA ALA A 217 -12.11 -8.72 11.07
C ALA A 217 -12.67 -9.85 11.96
N SER A 218 -14.00 -10.06 11.93
CA SER A 218 -14.64 -11.19 12.65
C SER A 218 -14.25 -12.55 12.08
N VAL A 219 -14.06 -12.66 10.76
CA VAL A 219 -13.57 -13.89 10.12
C VAL A 219 -12.09 -14.10 10.44
N ALA A 220 -11.29 -13.04 10.39
CA ALA A 220 -9.87 -13.06 10.72
C ALA A 220 -9.61 -13.55 12.17
N ASP A 221 -10.39 -13.07 13.14
CA ASP A 221 -10.31 -13.49 14.54
C ASP A 221 -10.49 -15.03 14.69
N LYS A 222 -11.46 -15.61 13.94
CA LYS A 222 -11.67 -17.07 13.90
C LYS A 222 -10.50 -17.83 13.28
N MET A 223 -9.70 -17.18 12.45
CA MET A 223 -8.50 -17.73 11.82
C MET A 223 -7.22 -17.46 12.63
N GLY A 224 -7.34 -16.83 13.81
CA GLY A 224 -6.19 -16.46 14.63
C GLY A 224 -5.39 -15.30 14.07
N ILE A 225 -6.02 -14.40 13.30
CA ILE A 225 -5.42 -13.19 12.74
C ILE A 225 -6.03 -11.99 13.45
N GLU A 226 -5.19 -11.18 14.08
CA GLU A 226 -5.61 -9.90 14.63
C GLU A 226 -5.69 -8.85 13.52
N VAL A 227 -6.81 -8.13 13.45
CA VAL A 227 -7.03 -7.08 12.45
C VAL A 227 -7.18 -5.74 13.14
N GLU A 228 -6.48 -4.74 12.62
CA GLU A 228 -6.64 -3.36 13.07
C GLU A 228 -6.84 -2.44 11.86
N VAL A 229 -7.84 -1.55 11.98
CA VAL A 229 -8.04 -0.49 10.98
C VAL A 229 -7.12 0.67 11.33
N ILE A 230 -6.34 1.10 10.35
CA ILE A 230 -5.40 2.23 10.44
C ILE A 230 -5.80 3.31 9.44
N ASP A 231 -5.42 4.54 9.73
CA ASP A 231 -5.71 5.70 8.88
C ASP A 231 -4.44 6.23 8.17
N PRO A 232 -4.55 7.20 7.24
CA PRO A 232 -3.40 7.74 6.51
C PRO A 232 -2.31 8.38 7.37
N SER A 233 -2.56 8.69 8.64
CA SER A 233 -1.54 9.23 9.57
C SER A 233 -0.70 8.14 10.23
N ASP A 234 -1.11 6.87 10.13
CA ASP A 234 -0.52 5.74 10.84
C ASP A 234 0.64 5.06 10.08
N LEU A 235 1.20 5.69 9.06
CA LEU A 235 2.29 5.10 8.26
C LEU A 235 3.48 4.66 9.14
N THR A 236 3.77 5.41 10.21
CA THR A 236 4.87 5.09 11.14
C THR A 236 4.63 3.80 11.94
N SER A 237 3.36 3.47 12.22
CA SER A 237 3.00 2.26 12.95
C SER A 237 2.76 1.04 12.06
N LEU A 238 2.85 1.20 10.73
CA LEU A 238 2.63 0.10 9.79
C LEU A 238 3.51 -1.14 10.09
N SER A 239 4.75 -0.96 10.52
CA SER A 239 5.66 -2.08 10.84
C SER A 239 5.24 -2.88 12.06
N GLU A 240 4.27 -2.40 12.80
CA GLU A 240 3.72 -3.15 13.92
C GLU A 240 2.82 -4.29 13.45
N PHE A 241 2.57 -4.40 12.14
CA PHE A 241 1.76 -5.43 11.51
C PHE A 241 2.61 -6.41 10.70
N ASP A 242 2.08 -7.60 10.45
CA ASP A 242 2.70 -8.61 9.61
C ASP A 242 2.32 -8.45 8.14
N ALA A 243 1.13 -7.88 7.85
CA ALA A 243 0.60 -7.68 6.52
C ALA A 243 -0.23 -6.39 6.43
N LEU A 244 -0.44 -5.91 5.19
CA LEU A 244 -1.24 -4.73 4.90
C LEU A 244 -2.32 -5.05 3.86
N PHE A 245 -3.56 -4.69 4.16
CA PHE A 245 -4.68 -4.69 3.23
C PHE A 245 -5.16 -3.24 3.00
N ILE A 246 -4.94 -2.71 1.81
CA ILE A 246 -5.37 -1.36 1.45
C ILE A 246 -6.84 -1.39 1.05
N ARG A 247 -7.67 -0.61 1.76
CA ARG A 247 -9.10 -0.42 1.47
C ARG A 247 -9.45 1.07 1.45
N ALA A 248 -8.52 1.85 0.93
CA ALA A 248 -8.69 3.24 0.54
C ALA A 248 -8.39 3.37 -0.95
N THR A 249 -8.99 4.31 -1.66
CA THR A 249 -8.80 4.50 -3.11
C THR A 249 -7.33 4.67 -3.46
N THR A 250 -6.82 3.77 -4.28
CA THR A 250 -5.41 3.73 -4.68
C THR A 250 -5.08 4.83 -5.69
N SER A 251 -3.92 5.42 -5.54
CA SER A 251 -3.33 6.36 -6.50
C SER A 251 -1.82 6.38 -6.32
N ILE A 252 -1.08 6.50 -7.42
CA ILE A 252 0.39 6.57 -7.40
C ILE A 252 0.92 7.86 -6.76
N ASP A 253 0.10 8.91 -6.70
CA ASP A 253 0.48 10.23 -6.18
C ASP A 253 0.04 10.50 -4.74
N ASN A 254 -0.60 9.52 -4.07
CA ASN A 254 -1.13 9.71 -2.74
C ASN A 254 -0.48 8.81 -1.67
N TYR A 255 -1.05 8.83 -0.46
CA TYR A 255 -0.57 8.05 0.67
C TYR A 255 -0.67 6.54 0.47
N THR A 256 -1.63 6.03 -0.33
CA THR A 256 -1.81 4.58 -0.54
C THR A 256 -0.58 3.95 -1.19
N TYR A 257 0.01 4.62 -2.18
CA TYR A 257 1.28 4.20 -2.78
C TYR A 257 2.42 4.19 -1.76
N ARG A 258 2.49 5.19 -0.86
CA ARG A 258 3.50 5.25 0.20
C ARG A 258 3.36 4.09 1.19
N PHE A 259 2.13 3.73 1.56
CA PHE A 259 1.85 2.57 2.40
C PHE A 259 2.25 1.25 1.72
N ALA A 260 1.87 1.05 0.45
CA ALA A 260 2.25 -0.12 -0.33
C ALA A 260 3.77 -0.25 -0.43
N ARG A 261 4.45 0.83 -0.84
CA ARG A 261 5.91 0.85 -0.92
C ARG A 261 6.58 0.54 0.43
N ARG A 262 6.03 1.10 1.51
CA ARG A 262 6.54 0.82 2.84
C ARG A 262 6.40 -0.65 3.22
N ALA A 263 5.24 -1.25 2.96
CA ALA A 263 5.00 -2.67 3.18
C ALA A 263 6.00 -3.55 2.41
N GLU A 264 6.23 -3.24 1.12
CA GLU A 264 7.20 -3.94 0.28
C GLU A 264 8.64 -3.83 0.82
N GLN A 265 9.08 -2.64 1.23
CA GLN A 265 10.40 -2.43 1.82
C GLN A 265 10.62 -3.27 3.08
N GLU A 266 9.57 -3.55 3.83
CA GLU A 266 9.61 -4.41 5.02
C GLU A 266 9.39 -5.89 4.70
N GLY A 267 9.25 -6.23 3.40
CA GLY A 267 8.92 -7.59 2.96
C GLY A 267 7.57 -8.06 3.47
N MET A 268 6.67 -7.15 3.74
CA MET A 268 5.33 -7.39 4.25
C MET A 268 4.40 -7.72 3.09
N PRO A 269 3.63 -8.82 3.12
CA PRO A 269 2.59 -9.04 2.14
C PRO A 269 1.60 -7.88 2.13
N VAL A 270 1.30 -7.37 0.94
CA VAL A 270 0.38 -6.25 0.75
C VAL A 270 -0.56 -6.52 -0.42
N ILE A 271 -1.80 -6.13 -0.27
CA ILE A 271 -2.80 -5.95 -1.32
C ILE A 271 -3.22 -4.48 -1.23
N ASP A 272 -2.94 -3.63 -2.22
CA ASP A 272 -2.21 -3.92 -3.45
C ASP A 272 -0.78 -3.41 -3.37
N ASP A 273 0.11 -4.07 -4.11
CA ASP A 273 1.51 -3.69 -4.23
C ASP A 273 1.70 -2.51 -5.20
N THR A 274 2.89 -1.87 -5.12
CA THR A 274 3.19 -0.68 -5.93
C THR A 274 3.22 -0.96 -7.44
N THR A 275 3.62 -2.16 -7.83
CA THR A 275 3.65 -2.60 -9.23
C THR A 275 2.23 -2.76 -9.77
N SER A 276 1.34 -3.38 -8.99
CA SER A 276 -0.07 -3.53 -9.34
C SER A 276 -0.76 -2.18 -9.49
N MET A 277 -0.54 -1.24 -8.55
CA MET A 277 -1.07 0.12 -8.63
C MET A 277 -0.65 0.82 -9.93
N ILE A 278 0.64 0.81 -10.26
CA ILE A 278 1.17 1.47 -11.48
C ILE A 278 0.56 0.85 -12.74
N ARG A 279 0.48 -0.49 -12.78
CA ARG A 279 -0.01 -1.22 -13.96
C ARG A 279 -1.49 -1.03 -14.19
N CYS A 280 -2.30 -1.12 -13.16
CA CYS A 280 -3.76 -1.00 -13.25
C CYS A 280 -4.20 0.43 -13.52
N THR A 281 -3.58 1.42 -12.89
CA THR A 281 -3.95 2.83 -13.10
C THR A 281 -3.74 3.28 -14.54
N ASN A 282 -2.71 2.77 -15.23
CA ASN A 282 -2.31 3.28 -16.53
C ASN A 282 -2.91 2.50 -17.70
N LYS A 283 -3.92 3.07 -18.37
CA LYS A 283 -4.63 2.44 -19.50
C LYS A 283 -3.75 2.25 -20.74
N VAL A 284 -2.69 3.04 -20.91
CA VAL A 284 -1.71 2.85 -22.00
C VAL A 284 -0.94 1.56 -21.75
N TYR A 285 -0.48 1.36 -20.50
CA TYR A 285 0.20 0.13 -20.12
C TYR A 285 -0.71 -1.10 -20.28
N LEU A 286 -1.97 -1.01 -19.81
CA LEU A 286 -2.93 -2.09 -19.93
C LEU A 286 -3.17 -2.50 -21.39
N LYS A 287 -3.36 -1.52 -22.27
CA LYS A 287 -3.51 -1.78 -23.73
C LYS A 287 -2.32 -2.59 -24.26
N GLU A 288 -1.11 -2.12 -24.04
CA GLU A 288 0.11 -2.76 -24.54
C GLU A 288 0.27 -4.20 -24.02
N ILE A 289 0.11 -4.42 -22.71
CA ILE A 289 0.33 -5.74 -22.12
C ILE A 289 -0.75 -6.75 -22.53
N LEU A 290 -2.00 -6.32 -22.66
CA LEU A 290 -3.11 -7.18 -23.07
C LEU A 290 -2.99 -7.58 -24.53
N GLU A 291 -2.68 -6.65 -25.44
CA GLU A 291 -2.46 -6.93 -26.85
C GLU A 291 -1.26 -7.86 -27.06
N ASN A 292 -0.13 -7.60 -26.41
CA ASN A 292 1.07 -8.45 -26.49
C ASN A 292 0.84 -9.88 -25.99
N ALA A 293 -0.09 -10.07 -25.06
CA ALA A 293 -0.48 -11.37 -24.54
C ALA A 293 -1.67 -12.02 -25.31
N ASN A 294 -2.16 -11.37 -26.38
CA ASN A 294 -3.35 -11.80 -27.12
C ASN A 294 -4.59 -11.96 -26.22
N VAL A 295 -4.75 -11.09 -25.22
CA VAL A 295 -5.98 -10.96 -24.45
C VAL A 295 -6.89 -9.96 -25.17
N PRO A 296 -8.14 -10.35 -25.51
CA PRO A 296 -9.02 -9.49 -26.30
C PRO A 296 -9.37 -8.19 -25.59
N ILE A 297 -9.23 -7.07 -26.28
CA ILE A 297 -9.70 -5.74 -25.89
C ILE A 297 -10.49 -5.13 -27.05
N PRO A 298 -11.35 -4.13 -26.81
CA PRO A 298 -11.92 -3.37 -27.92
C PRO A 298 -10.82 -2.70 -28.74
N PRO A 299 -11.00 -2.50 -30.06
CA PRO A 299 -10.06 -1.73 -30.87
C PRO A 299 -9.71 -0.40 -30.18
N THR A 300 -8.42 -0.19 -29.93
CA THR A 300 -7.93 0.93 -29.10
C THR A 300 -6.69 1.54 -29.72
N GLU A 301 -6.65 2.88 -29.81
CA GLU A 301 -5.51 3.65 -30.27
C GLU A 301 -5.02 4.61 -29.17
N ILE A 302 -3.71 4.81 -29.16
CA ILE A 302 -3.06 5.83 -28.31
C ILE A 302 -2.81 7.04 -29.20
N LEU A 303 -3.33 8.19 -28.79
CA LEU A 303 -3.24 9.43 -29.53
C LEU A 303 -2.30 10.41 -28.83
N ASP A 304 -1.55 11.17 -29.62
CA ASP A 304 -0.85 12.39 -29.22
C ASP A 304 -1.47 13.61 -29.91
N GLU A 305 -1.04 14.82 -29.54
CA GLU A 305 -1.56 16.09 -30.14
C GLU A 305 -1.40 16.17 -31.65
N LYS A 306 -0.49 15.40 -32.25
CA LYS A 306 -0.19 15.42 -33.68
C LYS A 306 -0.99 14.38 -34.47
N THR A 307 -1.65 13.46 -33.80
CA THR A 307 -2.40 12.38 -34.44
C THR A 307 -3.59 12.91 -35.24
N PRO A 308 -3.70 12.58 -36.54
CA PRO A 308 -4.83 12.99 -37.38
C PRO A 308 -6.13 12.30 -36.94
N LEU A 309 -7.03 13.01 -36.26
CA LEU A 309 -8.23 12.44 -35.64
C LEU A 309 -9.29 11.94 -36.64
N ALA A 310 -9.35 12.48 -37.87
CA ALA A 310 -10.29 11.98 -38.88
C ALA A 310 -10.13 10.48 -39.17
N GLY A 311 -8.90 10.00 -39.34
CA GLY A 311 -8.63 8.57 -39.54
C GLY A 311 -8.90 7.69 -38.36
N VAL A 312 -8.91 8.23 -37.11
CA VAL A 312 -9.25 7.50 -35.91
C VAL A 312 -10.70 6.99 -35.92
N MET A 313 -11.65 7.87 -36.31
CA MET A 313 -13.05 7.49 -36.40
C MET A 313 -13.31 6.44 -37.49
N GLU A 314 -12.56 6.51 -38.60
CA GLU A 314 -12.67 5.51 -39.68
C GLU A 314 -12.25 4.11 -39.20
N ARG A 315 -11.19 4.02 -38.37
CA ARG A 315 -10.68 2.74 -37.85
C ARG A 315 -11.45 2.22 -36.66
N LEU A 316 -11.86 3.10 -35.72
CA LEU A 316 -12.53 2.70 -34.49
C LEU A 316 -14.05 2.66 -34.60
N GLY A 317 -14.63 3.23 -35.66
CA GLY A 317 -16.08 3.38 -35.82
C GLY A 317 -16.64 4.56 -34.99
N SER A 318 -17.99 4.67 -34.99
CA SER A 318 -18.69 5.68 -34.18
C SER A 318 -19.74 5.00 -33.30
N PRO A 319 -19.85 5.37 -32.05
CA PRO A 319 -19.06 6.39 -31.33
C PRO A 319 -17.69 5.92 -30.86
N VAL A 320 -16.74 6.84 -30.70
CA VAL A 320 -15.43 6.61 -30.09
C VAL A 320 -15.47 7.07 -28.63
N ILE A 321 -14.86 6.28 -27.74
CA ILE A 321 -14.68 6.65 -26.34
C ILE A 321 -13.28 7.19 -26.14
N LEU A 322 -13.16 8.45 -25.72
CA LEU A 322 -11.90 9.03 -25.27
C LEU A 322 -11.75 8.87 -23.76
N LYS A 323 -10.56 8.53 -23.32
CA LYS A 323 -10.22 8.34 -21.90
C LYS A 323 -8.87 8.99 -21.60
N THR A 324 -8.70 9.53 -20.40
CA THR A 324 -7.38 9.85 -19.87
C THR A 324 -6.58 8.56 -19.65
N PRO A 325 -5.24 8.56 -19.79
CA PRO A 325 -4.41 7.41 -19.45
C PRO A 325 -4.62 6.94 -18.00
N ASP A 326 -4.68 7.88 -17.08
CA ASP A 326 -4.94 7.66 -15.65
C ASP A 326 -6.32 8.20 -15.32
N GLY A 327 -7.07 7.48 -14.50
CA GLY A 327 -8.41 7.92 -14.07
C GLY A 327 -9.26 6.74 -13.63
N SER A 328 -10.01 6.95 -12.57
CA SER A 328 -10.92 5.98 -11.97
C SER A 328 -12.37 6.47 -12.04
N PHE A 329 -13.32 5.57 -11.83
CA PHE A 329 -14.76 5.84 -11.75
C PHE A 329 -15.35 6.53 -13.00
N GLY A 330 -14.78 6.33 -14.19
CA GLY A 330 -15.29 6.92 -15.44
C GLY A 330 -15.18 8.45 -15.52
N ALA A 331 -14.39 9.08 -14.65
CA ALA A 331 -14.10 10.49 -14.71
C ALA A 331 -13.33 10.83 -16.00
N HIS A 332 -13.66 11.99 -16.61
CA HIS A 332 -12.97 12.48 -17.81
C HIS A 332 -13.08 11.55 -19.04
N MET A 333 -14.19 10.80 -19.18
CA MET A 333 -14.50 10.06 -20.41
C MET A 333 -15.44 10.84 -21.32
N VAL A 334 -15.13 10.85 -22.62
CA VAL A 334 -15.95 11.50 -23.64
C VAL A 334 -16.41 10.44 -24.65
N LYS A 335 -17.72 10.40 -24.91
CA LYS A 335 -18.31 9.58 -25.98
C LYS A 335 -18.57 10.48 -27.19
N ALA A 336 -17.73 10.34 -28.20
CA ALA A 336 -17.77 11.18 -29.41
C ALA A 336 -18.48 10.46 -30.58
N HIS A 337 -19.52 11.06 -31.11
CA HIS A 337 -20.28 10.53 -32.25
C HIS A 337 -19.83 11.19 -33.57
N THR A 338 -19.22 12.37 -33.49
CA THR A 338 -18.74 13.12 -34.67
C THR A 338 -17.27 13.49 -34.52
N LEU A 339 -16.64 13.86 -35.63
CA LEU A 339 -15.25 14.32 -35.65
C LEU A 339 -15.06 15.56 -34.78
N GLU A 340 -16.02 16.47 -34.77
CA GLU A 340 -15.99 17.71 -34.01
C GLU A 340 -16.03 17.40 -32.51
N GLU A 341 -16.87 16.44 -32.07
CA GLU A 341 -16.92 15.98 -30.67
C GLU A 341 -15.60 15.29 -30.27
N LEU A 342 -15.05 14.48 -31.19
CA LEU A 342 -13.77 13.81 -30.97
C LEU A 342 -12.63 14.83 -30.80
N GLN A 343 -12.56 15.83 -31.65
CA GLN A 343 -11.57 16.91 -31.60
C GLN A 343 -11.71 17.73 -30.30
N ALA A 344 -12.92 18.09 -29.94
CA ALA A 344 -13.20 18.87 -28.74
C ALA A 344 -12.81 18.09 -27.49
N GLY A 345 -13.20 16.80 -27.41
CA GLY A 345 -12.87 15.91 -26.29
C GLY A 345 -11.37 15.67 -26.16
N ALA A 346 -10.68 15.36 -27.26
CA ALA A 346 -9.24 15.15 -27.26
C ALA A 346 -8.48 16.42 -26.82
N LYS A 347 -8.88 17.60 -27.36
CA LYS A 347 -8.29 18.88 -26.98
C LYS A 347 -8.41 19.17 -25.47
N GLU A 348 -9.53 18.81 -24.87
CA GLU A 348 -9.74 19.01 -23.43
C GLU A 348 -8.81 18.10 -22.63
N ILE A 349 -8.72 16.82 -22.98
CA ILE A 349 -7.86 15.84 -22.30
C ILE A 349 -6.37 16.18 -22.47
N PHE A 350 -5.93 16.65 -23.66
CA PHE A 350 -4.53 17.06 -23.90
C PHE A 350 -4.07 18.26 -23.07
N LYS A 351 -4.96 18.99 -22.39
CA LYS A 351 -4.55 20.02 -21.44
C LYS A 351 -3.89 19.44 -20.19
N GLU A 352 -4.20 18.20 -19.85
CA GLU A 352 -3.79 17.56 -18.61
C GLU A 352 -2.78 16.44 -18.83
N THR A 353 -2.75 15.84 -20.03
CA THR A 353 -1.91 14.67 -20.32
C THR A 353 -1.36 14.71 -21.75
N ALA A 354 -0.17 14.14 -21.95
CA ALA A 354 0.48 14.04 -23.25
C ALA A 354 -0.17 13.01 -24.19
N LEU A 355 -0.96 12.08 -23.68
CA LEU A 355 -1.58 10.99 -24.42
C LEU A 355 -3.08 10.90 -24.13
N VAL A 356 -3.84 10.42 -25.11
CA VAL A 356 -5.28 10.12 -24.99
C VAL A 356 -5.53 8.71 -25.48
N ILE A 357 -6.35 7.95 -24.79
CA ILE A 357 -6.84 6.65 -25.25
C ILE A 357 -8.13 6.89 -26.06
N ALA A 358 -8.14 6.43 -27.30
CA ALA A 358 -9.34 6.33 -28.13
C ALA A 358 -9.72 4.87 -28.30
N GLN A 359 -10.95 4.51 -27.95
CA GLN A 359 -11.43 3.14 -27.95
C GLN A 359 -12.78 3.02 -28.64
N SER A 360 -12.98 1.96 -29.42
CA SER A 360 -14.29 1.62 -29.98
C SER A 360 -15.33 1.44 -28.89
N PHE A 361 -16.50 2.00 -29.04
CA PHE A 361 -17.60 1.78 -28.11
C PHE A 361 -18.20 0.38 -28.26
N VAL A 362 -18.26 -0.36 -27.19
CA VAL A 362 -18.88 -1.69 -27.12
C VAL A 362 -20.17 -1.60 -26.32
N PRO A 363 -21.36 -1.61 -26.96
CA PRO A 363 -22.63 -1.58 -26.25
C PRO A 363 -22.93 -2.93 -25.62
N THR A 364 -23.26 -2.95 -24.34
CA THR A 364 -23.74 -4.10 -23.57
C THR A 364 -24.83 -3.67 -22.61
N ALA A 365 -25.70 -4.57 -22.20
CA ALA A 365 -26.73 -4.30 -21.19
C ALA A 365 -26.14 -4.23 -19.78
N PHE A 366 -25.05 -4.96 -19.56
CA PHE A 366 -24.30 -5.00 -18.29
C PHE A 366 -22.83 -5.27 -18.60
N ASP A 367 -22.00 -4.99 -17.63
CA ASP A 367 -20.59 -5.37 -17.63
C ASP A 367 -20.35 -6.47 -16.60
N TRP A 368 -19.50 -7.44 -16.93
CA TRP A 368 -18.98 -8.39 -15.98
C TRP A 368 -17.82 -7.75 -15.18
N ARG A 369 -17.80 -7.96 -13.86
CA ARG A 369 -16.62 -7.81 -13.04
C ARG A 369 -16.26 -9.15 -12.42
N VAL A 370 -15.09 -9.67 -12.74
CA VAL A 370 -14.55 -10.89 -12.14
C VAL A 370 -13.43 -10.53 -11.19
N GLY A 371 -13.60 -10.86 -9.91
CA GLY A 371 -12.55 -10.73 -8.89
C GLY A 371 -11.60 -11.91 -8.99
N VAL A 372 -10.31 -11.63 -9.16
CA VAL A 372 -9.23 -12.62 -9.26
C VAL A 372 -8.22 -12.37 -8.16
N LEU A 373 -7.92 -13.38 -7.35
CA LEU A 373 -6.96 -13.33 -6.26
C LEU A 373 -5.88 -14.42 -6.47
N GLY A 374 -4.62 -14.00 -6.58
CA GLY A 374 -3.52 -14.95 -6.78
C GLY A 374 -3.65 -15.79 -8.05
N GLY A 375 -4.31 -15.25 -9.09
CA GLY A 375 -4.59 -15.96 -10.34
C GLY A 375 -5.79 -16.89 -10.31
N GLU A 376 -6.58 -16.91 -9.21
CA GLU A 376 -7.80 -17.71 -9.06
C GLU A 376 -9.03 -16.81 -8.99
N PRO A 377 -10.13 -17.11 -9.74
CA PRO A 377 -11.35 -16.33 -9.69
C PRO A 377 -12.07 -16.58 -8.35
N ILE A 378 -12.52 -15.51 -7.69
CA ILE A 378 -13.13 -15.61 -6.36
C ILE A 378 -14.56 -15.09 -6.28
N TYR A 379 -14.97 -14.20 -7.18
CA TYR A 379 -16.35 -13.74 -7.33
C TYR A 379 -16.58 -13.24 -8.75
N ALA A 380 -17.84 -13.17 -9.15
CA ALA A 380 -18.25 -12.52 -10.40
C ALA A 380 -19.55 -11.77 -10.21
N CYS A 381 -19.61 -10.55 -10.72
CA CYS A 381 -20.80 -9.69 -10.70
C CYS A 381 -21.13 -9.20 -12.10
N GLN A 382 -22.41 -9.12 -12.40
CA GLN A 382 -22.93 -8.27 -13.47
C GLN A 382 -23.32 -6.91 -12.87
N TYR A 383 -22.86 -5.84 -13.48
CA TYR A 383 -23.27 -4.49 -13.16
C TYR A 383 -24.05 -3.91 -14.33
N GLU A 384 -25.30 -3.59 -14.11
CA GLU A 384 -26.16 -2.99 -15.13
C GLU A 384 -25.74 -1.53 -15.38
N MET A 385 -26.01 -1.04 -16.59
CA MET A 385 -25.79 0.37 -16.90
C MET A 385 -26.76 1.25 -16.08
N ALA A 386 -26.27 2.36 -15.54
CA ALA A 386 -27.13 3.32 -14.86
C ALA A 386 -28.27 3.75 -15.78
N ARG A 387 -29.47 3.87 -15.23
CA ARG A 387 -30.70 4.09 -16.00
C ARG A 387 -30.59 5.28 -16.96
N GLY A 388 -30.71 4.99 -18.26
CA GLY A 388 -30.56 5.99 -19.32
C GLY A 388 -29.13 6.52 -19.53
N HIS A 389 -28.11 5.74 -19.09
CA HIS A 389 -26.70 6.05 -19.27
C HIS A 389 -25.97 4.89 -19.93
N TRP A 390 -24.78 5.13 -20.46
CA TRP A 390 -23.93 4.15 -21.13
C TRP A 390 -22.80 3.61 -20.22
N GLN A 391 -22.74 4.08 -18.99
CA GLN A 391 -21.80 3.65 -17.95
C GLN A 391 -22.58 3.08 -16.76
N ILE A 392 -21.91 2.26 -15.96
CA ILE A 392 -22.41 1.69 -14.72
C ILE A 392 -22.71 2.80 -13.71
N VAL A 393 -21.85 3.82 -13.65
CA VAL A 393 -21.99 4.98 -12.75
C VAL A 393 -22.33 6.22 -13.54
N LYS A 394 -23.36 6.94 -13.14
CA LYS A 394 -23.75 8.25 -13.67
C LYS A 394 -23.45 9.33 -12.65
N HIS A 395 -22.62 10.29 -13.01
CA HIS A 395 -22.36 11.48 -12.20
C HIS A 395 -23.43 12.55 -12.46
N GLY A 396 -24.22 12.86 -11.44
CA GLY A 396 -25.22 13.93 -11.50
C GLY A 396 -24.57 15.31 -11.40
N LYS A 397 -25.23 16.33 -11.97
CA LYS A 397 -24.78 17.75 -11.85
C LYS A 397 -24.78 18.26 -10.41
N ASP A 398 -25.51 17.60 -9.53
CA ASP A 398 -25.58 17.84 -8.08
C ASP A 398 -24.52 17.11 -7.27
N GLY A 399 -23.58 16.43 -7.93
CA GLY A 399 -22.51 15.65 -7.30
C GLY A 399 -22.97 14.29 -6.76
N LYS A 400 -24.22 13.89 -6.99
CA LYS A 400 -24.72 12.55 -6.63
C LYS A 400 -24.33 11.56 -7.71
N MET A 401 -23.89 10.38 -7.27
CA MET A 401 -23.66 9.24 -8.13
C MET A 401 -24.90 8.33 -8.11
N THR A 402 -25.28 7.84 -9.28
CA THR A 402 -26.33 6.82 -9.44
C THR A 402 -25.69 5.63 -10.12
N GLU A 403 -25.79 4.48 -9.47
CA GLU A 403 -25.29 3.21 -9.98
C GLU A 403 -26.43 2.39 -10.56
N GLY A 404 -26.12 1.50 -11.50
CA GLY A 404 -27.05 0.48 -11.97
C GLY A 404 -27.23 -0.63 -10.94
N ASP A 405 -28.20 -1.52 -11.18
CA ASP A 405 -28.38 -2.71 -10.37
C ASP A 405 -27.20 -3.69 -10.56
N HIS A 406 -27.01 -4.58 -9.59
CA HIS A 406 -25.97 -5.60 -9.67
C HIS A 406 -26.54 -6.99 -9.35
N LYS A 407 -25.87 -8.02 -9.88
CA LYS A 407 -26.16 -9.41 -9.57
C LYS A 407 -24.86 -10.19 -9.43
N THR A 408 -24.71 -10.91 -8.34
CA THR A 408 -23.53 -11.72 -8.04
C THR A 408 -23.80 -13.19 -8.36
N PHE A 409 -22.80 -13.86 -8.92
CA PHE A 409 -22.86 -15.24 -9.39
C PHE A 409 -21.78 -16.10 -8.71
N ALA A 410 -22.09 -17.38 -8.54
CA ALA A 410 -21.05 -18.36 -8.30
C ALA A 410 -20.18 -18.51 -9.57
N ILE A 411 -18.90 -18.78 -9.42
CA ILE A 411 -17.97 -18.82 -10.57
C ILE A 411 -18.37 -19.91 -11.58
N GLU A 412 -18.92 -21.02 -11.10
CA GLU A 412 -19.43 -22.10 -11.91
C GLU A 412 -20.65 -21.75 -12.79
N ASP A 413 -21.36 -20.67 -12.42
CA ASP A 413 -22.52 -20.16 -13.14
C ASP A 413 -22.15 -19.06 -14.17
N VAL A 414 -20.88 -18.65 -14.23
CA VAL A 414 -20.38 -17.65 -15.17
C VAL A 414 -19.92 -18.31 -16.46
N PRO A 415 -20.16 -17.72 -17.65
CA PRO A 415 -19.61 -18.23 -18.89
C PRO A 415 -18.10 -18.47 -18.80
N ALA A 416 -17.65 -19.64 -19.22
CA ALA A 416 -16.27 -20.08 -19.05
C ALA A 416 -15.24 -19.15 -19.73
N ASP A 417 -15.61 -18.56 -20.86
CA ASP A 417 -14.79 -17.61 -21.61
C ASP A 417 -14.64 -16.27 -20.87
N VAL A 418 -15.65 -15.80 -20.15
CA VAL A 418 -15.58 -14.63 -19.28
C VAL A 418 -14.55 -14.87 -18.17
N VAL A 419 -14.62 -16.03 -17.51
CA VAL A 419 -13.70 -16.39 -16.44
C VAL A 419 -12.28 -16.58 -16.97
N ASP A 420 -12.10 -17.27 -18.09
CA ASP A 420 -10.77 -17.49 -18.70
C ASP A 420 -10.09 -16.17 -19.08
N VAL A 421 -10.80 -15.30 -19.79
CA VAL A 421 -10.26 -14.00 -20.20
C VAL A 421 -9.89 -13.15 -18.97
N ALA A 422 -10.73 -13.12 -17.93
CA ALA A 422 -10.47 -12.40 -16.70
C ALA A 422 -9.21 -12.91 -16.01
N VAL A 423 -9.06 -14.21 -15.82
CA VAL A 423 -7.90 -14.83 -15.17
C VAL A 423 -6.62 -14.58 -15.96
N ARG A 424 -6.66 -14.74 -17.28
CA ARG A 424 -5.51 -14.43 -18.15
C ARG A 424 -5.08 -12.98 -18.04
N ALA A 425 -6.05 -12.05 -18.05
CA ALA A 425 -5.79 -10.62 -17.92
C ALA A 425 -5.16 -10.28 -16.54
N ALA A 426 -5.75 -10.78 -15.45
CA ALA A 426 -5.27 -10.53 -14.09
C ALA A 426 -3.84 -11.05 -13.87
N ARG A 427 -3.49 -12.22 -14.41
CA ARG A 427 -2.14 -12.82 -14.30
C ARG A 427 -1.05 -11.97 -14.95
N LEU A 428 -1.39 -11.10 -15.89
CA LEU A 428 -0.43 -10.16 -16.49
C LEU A 428 -0.07 -9.00 -15.54
N ILE A 429 -0.95 -8.73 -14.58
CA ILE A 429 -0.68 -7.70 -13.57
C ILE A 429 0.20 -8.26 -12.46
N GLY A 430 -0.21 -9.37 -11.86
CA GLY A 430 0.51 -9.95 -10.74
C GLY A 430 -0.27 -11.08 -10.06
N ASP A 431 0.03 -11.32 -8.79
CA ASP A 431 -0.61 -12.34 -7.97
C ASP A 431 -1.42 -11.76 -6.79
N GLY A 432 -1.77 -10.47 -6.87
CA GLY A 432 -2.62 -9.74 -5.94
C GLY A 432 -4.12 -9.99 -6.12
N LEU A 433 -4.91 -8.99 -5.75
CA LEU A 433 -6.38 -8.98 -5.89
C LEU A 433 -6.77 -7.98 -6.97
N TYR A 434 -7.41 -8.45 -8.02
CA TYR A 434 -7.81 -7.61 -9.15
C TYR A 434 -9.28 -7.78 -9.48
N GLY A 435 -9.92 -6.67 -9.84
CA GLY A 435 -11.25 -6.65 -10.46
C GLY A 435 -11.11 -6.44 -11.96
N VAL A 436 -11.42 -7.47 -12.75
CA VAL A 436 -11.37 -7.37 -14.21
C VAL A 436 -12.76 -7.06 -14.74
N ASP A 437 -12.89 -5.92 -15.44
CA ASP A 437 -14.12 -5.50 -16.08
C ASP A 437 -14.14 -5.97 -17.53
N LEU A 438 -15.19 -6.69 -17.90
CA LEU A 438 -15.31 -7.32 -19.21
C LEU A 438 -16.69 -7.05 -19.82
N LYS A 439 -16.70 -7.05 -21.15
CA LYS A 439 -17.94 -7.03 -21.93
C LYS A 439 -18.05 -8.30 -22.77
N ASP A 440 -19.18 -9.00 -22.63
CA ASP A 440 -19.56 -10.07 -23.55
C ASP A 440 -20.36 -9.46 -24.70
N THR A 441 -19.79 -9.55 -25.89
CA THR A 441 -20.38 -8.97 -27.11
C THR A 441 -21.30 -9.96 -27.85
N GLY A 442 -21.42 -11.19 -27.37
CA GLY A 442 -22.03 -12.30 -28.09
C GLY A 442 -21.17 -12.90 -29.21
N ASN A 443 -20.08 -12.20 -29.58
CA ASN A 443 -19.07 -12.66 -30.54
C ASN A 443 -17.70 -12.89 -29.89
N GLY A 444 -17.64 -12.79 -28.58
CA GLY A 444 -16.45 -12.94 -27.74
C GLY A 444 -16.41 -11.93 -26.60
N VAL A 445 -15.56 -12.21 -25.64
CA VAL A 445 -15.38 -11.42 -24.43
C VAL A 445 -14.18 -10.51 -24.60
N VAL A 446 -14.32 -9.24 -24.21
CA VAL A 446 -13.24 -8.25 -24.26
C VAL A 446 -13.02 -7.60 -22.89
N VAL A 447 -11.76 -7.36 -22.52
CA VAL A 447 -11.39 -6.67 -21.31
C VAL A 447 -11.52 -5.16 -21.52
N ILE A 448 -12.20 -4.50 -20.60
CA ILE A 448 -12.38 -3.03 -20.61
C ILE A 448 -11.39 -2.35 -19.67
N GLU A 449 -11.18 -2.93 -18.47
CA GLU A 449 -10.31 -2.39 -17.46
C GLU A 449 -9.88 -3.49 -16.48
N ILE A 450 -8.72 -3.30 -15.84
CA ILE A 450 -8.28 -4.11 -14.72
C ILE A 450 -8.03 -3.15 -13.56
N ASN A 451 -8.73 -3.38 -12.45
CA ASN A 451 -8.64 -2.54 -11.28
C ASN A 451 -7.82 -3.27 -10.21
N ASP A 452 -6.77 -2.60 -9.68
CA ASP A 452 -6.26 -2.88 -8.35
C ASP A 452 -7.31 -2.42 -7.32
N ASN A 453 -7.23 -2.91 -6.12
CA ASN A 453 -8.15 -2.52 -5.04
C ASN A 453 -9.63 -2.47 -5.46
N PRO A 454 -10.19 -3.52 -6.08
CA PRO A 454 -11.58 -3.51 -6.54
C PRO A 454 -12.54 -3.32 -5.38
N SER A 455 -13.68 -2.68 -5.64
CA SER A 455 -14.77 -2.61 -4.67
C SER A 455 -15.14 -4.00 -4.19
N MET A 456 -15.33 -4.14 -2.88
CA MET A 456 -15.63 -5.42 -2.29
C MET A 456 -16.43 -5.26 -1.00
N ASP A 457 -17.72 -5.52 -1.10
CA ASP A 457 -18.66 -5.45 0.00
C ASP A 457 -19.37 -6.79 0.24
N TYR A 458 -19.68 -7.05 1.51
CA TYR A 458 -20.35 -8.29 1.90
C TYR A 458 -21.70 -8.49 1.21
N ASP A 459 -22.45 -7.39 1.05
CA ASP A 459 -23.79 -7.39 0.47
C ASP A 459 -23.79 -7.30 -1.07
N VAL A 460 -22.65 -7.15 -1.71
CA VAL A 460 -22.47 -7.08 -3.16
C VAL A 460 -21.63 -8.28 -3.61
N GLU A 461 -20.32 -8.18 -3.64
CA GLU A 461 -19.40 -9.24 -4.10
C GLU A 461 -19.39 -10.46 -3.17
N GLY A 462 -19.73 -10.24 -1.90
CA GLY A 462 -19.83 -11.30 -0.88
C GLY A 462 -21.13 -12.09 -0.87
N GLN A 463 -22.14 -11.76 -1.69
CA GLN A 463 -23.47 -12.37 -1.60
C GLN A 463 -23.47 -13.90 -1.75
N VAL A 464 -22.64 -14.44 -2.64
CA VAL A 464 -22.54 -15.89 -2.90
C VAL A 464 -21.61 -16.56 -1.89
N LEU A 465 -20.35 -16.14 -1.82
CA LEU A 465 -19.34 -16.77 -0.97
C LEU A 465 -19.45 -16.39 0.50
N LYS A 466 -20.11 -15.30 0.84
CA LYS A 466 -20.25 -14.82 2.22
C LYS A 466 -18.90 -14.73 2.95
N ASP A 467 -18.78 -15.35 4.10
CA ASP A 467 -17.53 -15.39 4.88
C ASP A 467 -16.38 -16.10 4.17
N GLU A 468 -16.68 -16.97 3.20
CA GLU A 468 -15.65 -17.69 2.44
C GLU A 468 -14.84 -16.75 1.55
N LEU A 469 -15.45 -15.67 1.03
CA LEU A 469 -14.72 -14.62 0.31
C LEU A 469 -13.59 -14.03 1.17
N TRP A 470 -13.92 -13.71 2.43
CA TRP A 470 -12.93 -13.17 3.36
C TRP A 470 -11.89 -14.21 3.77
N ARG A 471 -12.29 -15.49 3.93
CA ARG A 471 -11.32 -16.57 4.19
C ARG A 471 -10.30 -16.73 3.09
N LYS A 472 -10.70 -16.66 1.82
CA LYS A 472 -9.77 -16.75 0.68
C LYS A 472 -8.71 -15.65 0.75
N ILE A 473 -9.10 -14.41 1.03
CA ILE A 473 -8.17 -13.27 1.15
C ILE A 473 -7.25 -13.45 2.36
N LEU A 474 -7.78 -13.81 3.51
CA LEU A 474 -6.99 -14.07 4.71
C LEU A 474 -6.03 -15.23 4.54
N THR A 475 -6.43 -16.27 3.81
CA THR A 475 -5.57 -17.40 3.45
C THR A 475 -4.44 -16.97 2.51
N TRP A 476 -4.72 -16.08 1.54
CA TRP A 476 -3.69 -15.51 0.68
C TRP A 476 -2.59 -14.79 1.50
N PHE A 477 -2.98 -13.98 2.49
CA PHE A 477 -2.03 -13.33 3.41
C PHE A 477 -1.27 -14.37 4.25
N SER A 478 -1.98 -15.32 4.86
CA SER A 478 -1.37 -16.34 5.72
C SER A 478 -0.32 -17.17 5.00
N ASN A 479 -0.62 -17.62 3.78
CA ASN A 479 0.30 -18.43 2.98
C ASN A 479 1.61 -17.67 2.67
N ARG A 480 1.52 -16.35 2.38
CA ARG A 480 2.70 -15.53 2.13
C ARG A 480 3.52 -15.27 3.37
N LEU A 481 2.86 -15.08 4.50
CA LEU A 481 3.51 -14.94 5.79
C LEU A 481 4.23 -16.22 6.21
N GLU A 482 3.60 -17.38 6.00
CA GLU A 482 4.21 -18.69 6.26
C GLU A 482 5.42 -18.94 5.37
N LYS A 483 5.29 -18.68 4.06
CA LYS A 483 6.38 -18.79 3.10
C LYS A 483 7.58 -17.90 3.47
N ARG A 484 7.32 -16.67 3.91
CA ARG A 484 8.36 -15.73 4.37
C ARG A 484 9.17 -16.29 5.54
N LEU A 485 8.56 -17.06 6.43
CA LEU A 485 9.21 -17.67 7.58
C LEU A 485 9.86 -19.03 7.31
N GLY A 486 9.84 -19.47 6.03
CA GLY A 486 10.41 -20.76 5.66
C GLY A 486 9.55 -21.97 6.09
N PHE A 487 8.33 -21.75 6.55
CA PHE A 487 7.37 -22.83 6.69
C PHE A 487 6.89 -23.21 5.28
N GLN A 488 7.25 -24.41 4.82
CA GLN A 488 6.64 -24.98 3.62
C GLN A 488 5.17 -25.29 3.94
N ALA A 489 4.26 -24.82 3.08
CA ALA A 489 2.85 -25.19 3.13
C ALA A 489 2.65 -26.66 2.71
#